data_9227bb6aa5c4ef053a2aaca83954a2b0
#
_entry.id   9227bb6aa5c4ef053a2aaca83954a2b0
#
_cell.length_a   1.000
_cell.length_b   1.000
_cell.length_c   1.000
_cell.angle_alpha   90.00
_cell.angle_beta   90.00
_cell.angle_gamma   90.00
#
_symmetry.space_group_name_H-M   'P 1'
#
loop_
_entity.id
_entity.type
_entity.pdbx_description
1 polymer ?
#
loop_
_entity_poly.entity_id
_entity_poly.type
_entity_poly.pdbx_seq_one_letter_code
_entity_poly.pdbx_strand_id
1 'polypeptide(L)'
;MTIPFLKKYLSSKTLLSVSFLLVIQTSFGQFHPVAKESSVQFTIHNFGFKVTGSLDAPQGDIRFNPDSLSNSYFRVTIKSESINTDNNTRDEHLREEDYFEVKNYPLITFVSGNIQKAGKNQYMVSGRLTIKKETKDIQIPFTVENRGNGLLFTGSFKMNRRDFGVGGGSTISNELTVDIKVVAR
;
A
#
# COMPACT_ATOMS: atom_id res chain seq x y z
N MET A 1 2.73 71.46 62.26
CA MET A 1 3.32 70.18 62.67
C MET A 1 2.62 69.09 61.85
N THR A 2 3.15 68.78 60.72
CA THR A 2 2.50 67.98 59.62
C THR A 2 3.21 66.65 59.44
N ILE A 3 2.44 65.60 59.61
CA ILE A 3 2.97 64.20 59.42
C ILE A 3 2.75 63.76 58.00
N PRO A 4 3.71 63.28 57.23
CA PRO A 4 3.53 62.80 55.86
C PRO A 4 3.03 61.37 55.80
N PHE A 5 2.03 61.17 54.92
CA PHE A 5 1.40 59.92 54.55
C PHE A 5 2.34 59.02 53.78
N LEU A 6 2.54 57.82 54.29
CA LEU A 6 3.28 56.76 53.64
C LEU A 6 2.37 56.03 52.65
N LYS A 7 2.52 56.26 51.34
CA LYS A 7 1.85 55.50 50.31
C LYS A 7 2.51 54.11 50.14
N LYS A 8 1.76 53.07 50.51
CA LYS A 8 2.12 51.68 50.31
C LYS A 8 1.88 51.28 48.86
N TYR A 9 2.93 51.10 48.05
CA TYR A 9 2.84 50.51 46.71
C TYR A 9 2.64 49.00 46.84
N LEU A 10 1.45 48.49 46.53
CA LEU A 10 1.22 47.07 46.26
C LEU A 10 1.70 46.78 44.85
N SER A 11 2.82 46.05 44.75
CA SER A 11 3.29 45.47 43.47
C SER A 11 2.44 44.22 43.18
N SER A 12 1.53 44.36 42.22
CA SER A 12 0.79 43.23 41.63
C SER A 12 1.73 42.43 40.73
N LYS A 13 2.26 41.33 41.24
CA LYS A 13 2.97 40.34 40.42
C LYS A 13 1.93 39.49 39.68
N THR A 14 1.62 39.87 38.45
CA THR A 14 0.84 39.04 37.52
C THR A 14 1.65 37.81 37.15
N LEU A 15 1.31 36.67 37.75
CA LEU A 15 1.87 35.38 37.37
C LEU A 15 1.24 34.97 36.04
N LEU A 16 1.96 35.16 34.95
CA LEU A 16 1.59 34.65 33.61
C LEU A 16 1.87 33.17 33.60
N SER A 17 0.88 32.31 33.88
CA SER A 17 0.98 30.86 33.73
C SER A 17 0.91 30.54 32.25
N VAL A 18 2.09 30.29 31.62
CA VAL A 18 2.19 29.72 30.28
C VAL A 18 1.83 28.25 30.39
N SER A 19 0.58 27.94 30.06
CA SER A 19 0.12 26.54 29.94
C SER A 19 0.77 25.95 28.68
N PHE A 20 1.86 25.17 28.84
CA PHE A 20 2.51 24.45 27.76
C PHE A 20 1.61 23.25 27.39
N LEU A 21 0.81 23.44 26.36
CA LEU A 21 -0.02 22.37 25.80
C LEU A 21 0.93 21.34 25.14
N LEU A 22 1.17 20.24 25.84
CA LEU A 22 1.93 19.11 25.30
C LEU A 22 1.09 18.44 24.20
N VAL A 23 1.30 18.82 22.95
CA VAL A 23 0.72 18.14 21.81
C VAL A 23 1.44 16.81 21.67
N ILE A 24 0.85 15.74 22.20
CA ILE A 24 1.32 14.37 21.97
C ILE A 24 1.04 14.07 20.49
N GLN A 25 2.06 14.21 19.66
CA GLN A 25 2.02 13.73 18.29
C GLN A 25 2.09 12.20 18.34
N THR A 26 0.97 11.54 18.18
CA THR A 26 0.93 10.11 17.94
C THR A 26 1.55 9.85 16.57
N SER A 27 2.83 9.53 16.56
CA SER A 27 3.51 9.07 15.35
C SER A 27 2.94 7.70 15.00
N PHE A 28 2.01 7.66 14.05
CA PHE A 28 1.56 6.39 13.49
C PHE A 28 2.69 5.82 12.64
N GLY A 29 3.14 4.62 13.02
CA GLY A 29 4.28 3.97 12.38
C GLY A 29 4.06 3.81 10.86
N GLN A 30 5.10 4.11 10.13
CA GLN A 30 5.26 3.70 8.75
C GLN A 30 5.69 2.24 8.77
N PHE A 31 5.00 1.40 8.04
CA PHE A 31 5.29 -0.02 7.92
C PHE A 31 5.98 -0.28 6.57
N HIS A 32 6.86 -1.27 6.56
CA HIS A 32 7.49 -1.76 5.34
C HIS A 32 7.15 -3.24 5.15
N PRO A 33 6.87 -3.68 3.91
CA PRO A 33 6.64 -5.09 3.63
C PRO A 33 7.84 -5.97 4.02
N VAL A 34 7.56 -7.09 4.67
CA VAL A 34 8.56 -8.10 5.03
C VAL A 34 8.61 -9.15 3.93
N ALA A 35 9.62 -9.12 3.09
CA ALA A 35 9.71 -9.92 1.87
C ALA A 35 9.51 -11.42 2.10
N LYS A 36 10.15 -11.99 3.12
CA LYS A 36 10.08 -13.44 3.42
C LYS A 36 8.70 -13.93 3.90
N GLU A 37 7.84 -13.00 4.34
CA GLU A 37 6.52 -13.31 4.89
C GLU A 37 5.38 -12.82 4.00
N SER A 38 5.74 -12.18 2.86
CA SER A 38 4.80 -11.59 1.91
C SER A 38 4.84 -12.32 0.58
N SER A 39 3.71 -12.36 -0.12
CA SER A 39 3.60 -12.96 -1.46
C SER A 39 2.56 -12.24 -2.30
N VAL A 40 2.81 -12.17 -3.60
CA VAL A 40 1.85 -11.78 -4.63
C VAL A 40 1.75 -12.92 -5.62
N GLN A 41 0.58 -13.49 -5.75
CA GLN A 41 0.31 -14.61 -6.65
C GLN A 41 -0.75 -14.20 -7.66
N PHE A 42 -0.74 -14.84 -8.81
CA PHE A 42 -1.80 -14.68 -9.80
C PHE A 42 -2.25 -16.03 -10.35
N THR A 43 -3.49 -16.07 -10.77
CA THR A 43 -4.10 -17.22 -11.44
C THR A 43 -4.72 -16.75 -12.74
N ILE A 44 -4.36 -17.39 -13.84
CA ILE A 44 -4.90 -17.16 -15.17
C ILE A 44 -5.20 -18.50 -15.84
N HIS A 45 -6.03 -18.51 -16.90
CA HIS A 45 -6.29 -19.72 -17.68
C HIS A 45 -5.66 -19.61 -19.07
N ASN A 46 -5.07 -20.72 -19.53
CA ASN A 46 -4.55 -20.88 -20.89
C ASN A 46 -5.14 -22.17 -21.47
N PHE A 47 -5.83 -22.08 -22.61
CA PHE A 47 -6.61 -23.21 -23.17
C PHE A 47 -7.55 -23.87 -22.14
N GLY A 48 -8.09 -23.11 -21.19
CA GLY A 48 -8.93 -23.63 -20.11
C GLY A 48 -8.15 -24.22 -18.91
N PHE A 49 -6.86 -24.45 -19.03
CA PHE A 49 -6.03 -24.93 -17.92
C PHE A 49 -5.60 -23.80 -16.99
N LYS A 50 -5.68 -24.04 -15.70
CA LYS A 50 -5.22 -23.11 -14.68
C LYS A 50 -3.70 -23.00 -14.70
N VAL A 51 -3.20 -21.77 -14.84
CA VAL A 51 -1.80 -21.41 -14.69
C VAL A 51 -1.68 -20.47 -13.50
N THR A 52 -0.80 -20.81 -12.58
CA THR A 52 -0.44 -19.94 -11.44
C THR A 52 0.95 -19.37 -11.63
N GLY A 53 1.18 -18.22 -11.09
CA GLY A 53 2.50 -17.62 -11.00
C GLY A 53 2.58 -16.68 -9.81
N SER A 54 3.77 -16.19 -9.56
CA SER A 54 4.08 -15.28 -8.46
C SER A 54 4.95 -14.13 -8.94
N LEU A 55 4.98 -13.11 -8.12
CA LEU A 55 5.91 -11.99 -8.17
C LEU A 55 6.55 -11.86 -6.79
N ASP A 56 7.69 -11.21 -6.73
CA ASP A 56 8.32 -10.85 -5.46
C ASP A 56 7.36 -10.07 -4.55
N ALA A 57 7.65 -10.09 -3.27
CA ALA A 57 6.95 -9.26 -2.31
C ALA A 57 7.07 -7.77 -2.68
N PRO A 58 6.02 -6.98 -2.49
CA PRO A 58 6.08 -5.55 -2.73
C PRO A 58 7.11 -4.89 -1.81
N GLN A 59 7.70 -3.81 -2.30
CA GLN A 59 8.59 -2.93 -1.55
C GLN A 59 7.98 -1.53 -1.48
N GLY A 60 8.33 -0.75 -0.48
CA GLY A 60 7.84 0.61 -0.32
C GLY A 60 7.18 0.85 1.03
N ASP A 61 6.26 1.80 1.06
CA ASP A 61 5.71 2.36 2.28
C ASP A 61 4.23 2.00 2.44
N ILE A 62 3.90 1.52 3.62
CA ILE A 62 2.54 1.26 4.07
C ILE A 62 2.30 2.10 5.32
N ARG A 63 1.32 2.98 5.27
CA ARG A 63 0.79 3.65 6.46
C ARG A 63 -0.66 3.24 6.61
N PHE A 64 -0.99 2.62 7.72
CA PHE A 64 -2.35 2.16 7.96
C PHE A 64 -2.75 2.41 9.42
N ASN A 65 -3.86 3.12 9.57
CA ASN A 65 -4.51 3.34 10.85
C ASN A 65 -6.02 3.14 10.69
N PRO A 66 -6.62 2.11 11.31
CA PRO A 66 -8.05 1.83 11.22
C PRO A 66 -8.93 2.96 11.77
N ASP A 67 -8.40 3.77 12.70
CA ASP A 67 -9.10 4.89 13.32
C ASP A 67 -8.92 6.21 12.54
N SER A 68 -8.02 6.22 11.53
CA SER A 68 -7.74 7.40 10.71
C SER A 68 -7.37 6.98 9.28
N LEU A 69 -8.35 6.46 8.56
CA LEU A 69 -8.15 5.97 7.18
C LEU A 69 -7.77 7.09 6.21
N SER A 70 -8.17 8.33 6.45
CA SER A 70 -7.77 9.49 5.64
C SER A 70 -6.27 9.78 5.66
N ASN A 71 -5.56 9.32 6.69
CA ASN A 71 -4.12 9.44 6.84
C ASN A 71 -3.38 8.14 6.45
N SER A 72 -4.12 7.13 6.00
CA SER A 72 -3.59 5.84 5.56
C SER A 72 -3.26 5.87 4.07
N TYR A 73 -2.16 5.24 3.68
CA TYR A 73 -1.77 5.11 2.28
C TYR A 73 -0.90 3.88 2.03
N PHE A 74 -0.92 3.42 0.79
CA PHE A 74 -0.02 2.40 0.25
C PHE A 74 0.73 2.97 -0.95
N ARG A 75 2.05 2.90 -0.94
CA ARG A 75 2.94 3.25 -2.05
C ARG A 75 3.94 2.14 -2.21
N VAL A 76 3.64 1.21 -3.09
CA VAL A 76 4.42 -0.01 -3.23
C VAL A 76 4.78 -0.28 -4.68
N THR A 77 5.91 -0.95 -4.85
CA THR A 77 6.42 -1.39 -6.15
C THR A 77 6.81 -2.86 -6.10
N ILE A 78 6.74 -3.53 -7.23
CA ILE A 78 7.20 -4.90 -7.42
C ILE A 78 8.08 -4.92 -8.66
N LYS A 79 9.18 -5.67 -8.65
CA LYS A 79 10.01 -5.87 -9.83
C LYS A 79 9.25 -6.72 -10.85
N SER A 80 9.05 -6.21 -12.05
CA SER A 80 8.37 -6.94 -13.12
C SER A 80 9.15 -8.18 -13.57
N GLU A 81 10.50 -8.15 -13.51
CA GLU A 81 11.37 -9.27 -13.82
C GLU A 81 11.24 -10.47 -12.89
N SER A 82 10.67 -10.26 -11.68
CA SER A 82 10.49 -11.31 -10.67
C SER A 82 9.36 -12.28 -10.99
N ILE A 83 8.68 -12.11 -12.12
CA ILE A 83 7.62 -13.03 -12.55
C ILE A 83 8.14 -14.46 -12.67
N ASN A 84 7.43 -15.36 -12.00
CA ASN A 84 7.76 -16.78 -11.93
C ASN A 84 6.49 -17.61 -12.03
N THR A 85 6.46 -18.53 -12.97
CA THR A 85 5.34 -19.44 -13.23
C THR A 85 5.77 -20.90 -13.14
N ASP A 86 6.94 -21.17 -12.53
CA ASP A 86 7.59 -22.49 -12.46
C ASP A 86 7.87 -23.10 -13.86
N ASN A 87 8.11 -22.22 -14.85
CA ASN A 87 8.48 -22.61 -16.21
C ASN A 87 9.38 -21.53 -16.83
N ASN A 88 10.68 -21.82 -16.89
CA ASN A 88 11.69 -20.86 -17.32
C ASN A 88 11.43 -20.29 -18.73
N THR A 89 11.06 -21.12 -19.70
CA THR A 89 10.78 -20.67 -21.06
C THR A 89 9.60 -19.70 -21.09
N ARG A 90 8.54 -19.98 -20.34
CA ARG A 90 7.40 -19.08 -20.23
C ARG A 90 7.79 -17.78 -19.51
N ASP A 91 8.58 -17.88 -18.47
CA ASP A 91 9.03 -16.70 -17.69
C ASP A 91 9.94 -15.79 -18.53
N GLU A 92 10.79 -16.35 -19.38
CA GLU A 92 11.56 -15.60 -20.37
C GLU A 92 10.64 -14.83 -21.31
N HIS A 93 9.64 -15.51 -21.92
CA HIS A 93 8.67 -14.85 -22.80
C HIS A 93 7.85 -13.78 -22.07
N LEU A 94 7.48 -14.00 -20.80
CA LEU A 94 6.75 -13.00 -20.02
C LEU A 94 7.56 -11.74 -19.75
N ARG A 95 8.88 -11.80 -19.77
CA ARG A 95 9.77 -10.64 -19.62
C ARG A 95 9.96 -9.82 -20.89
N GLU A 96 9.63 -10.39 -22.08
CA GLU A 96 9.81 -9.74 -23.38
C GLU A 96 8.78 -8.63 -23.64
N GLU A 97 9.00 -7.89 -24.76
CA GLU A 97 8.25 -6.70 -25.18
C GLU A 97 6.75 -6.92 -25.27
N ASP A 98 6.33 -8.07 -25.82
CA ASP A 98 4.91 -8.42 -25.97
C ASP A 98 4.17 -8.57 -24.65
N TYR A 99 4.89 -8.78 -23.54
CA TYR A 99 4.31 -8.97 -22.21
C TYR A 99 4.73 -7.84 -21.25
N PHE A 100 5.61 -8.10 -20.30
CA PHE A 100 5.96 -7.12 -19.27
C PHE A 100 7.03 -6.13 -19.71
N GLU A 101 7.83 -6.45 -20.76
CA GLU A 101 8.88 -5.56 -21.29
C GLU A 101 9.79 -5.03 -20.17
N VAL A 102 10.30 -5.95 -19.37
CA VAL A 102 10.94 -5.63 -18.07
C VAL A 102 12.17 -4.74 -18.19
N LYS A 103 12.84 -4.71 -19.35
CA LYS A 103 13.99 -3.84 -19.63
C LYS A 103 13.58 -2.35 -19.62
N ASN A 104 12.40 -2.05 -20.17
CA ASN A 104 11.88 -0.68 -20.26
C ASN A 104 10.96 -0.32 -19.10
N TYR A 105 10.27 -1.33 -18.53
CA TYR A 105 9.31 -1.17 -17.43
C TYR A 105 9.65 -2.10 -16.27
N PRO A 106 10.74 -1.82 -15.52
CA PRO A 106 11.25 -2.73 -14.49
C PRO A 106 10.34 -2.83 -13.26
N LEU A 107 9.36 -1.93 -13.10
CA LEU A 107 8.53 -1.87 -11.92
C LEU A 107 7.03 -1.89 -12.25
N ILE A 108 6.29 -2.68 -11.49
CA ILE A 108 4.84 -2.58 -11.32
C ILE A 108 4.62 -1.70 -10.09
N THR A 109 3.76 -0.68 -10.18
CA THR A 109 3.58 0.30 -9.10
C THR A 109 2.12 0.40 -8.70
N PHE A 110 1.84 0.41 -7.40
CA PHE A 110 0.52 0.74 -6.87
C PHE A 110 0.61 1.92 -5.90
N VAL A 111 -0.24 2.92 -6.13
CA VAL A 111 -0.40 4.10 -5.27
C VAL A 111 -1.86 4.22 -4.89
N SER A 112 -2.15 4.10 -3.60
CA SER A 112 -3.51 4.27 -3.09
C SER A 112 -3.97 5.72 -3.21
N GLY A 113 -5.24 5.91 -3.54
CA GLY A 113 -5.95 7.20 -3.47
C GLY A 113 -6.79 7.29 -2.20
N ASN A 114 -7.67 6.32 -1.99
CA ASN A 114 -8.61 6.33 -0.87
C ASN A 114 -8.75 4.93 -0.26
N ILE A 115 -8.85 4.88 1.07
CA ILE A 115 -9.09 3.65 1.82
C ILE A 115 -10.39 3.82 2.61
N GLN A 116 -11.32 2.87 2.45
CA GLN A 116 -12.62 2.87 3.10
C GLN A 116 -12.84 1.60 3.90
N LYS A 117 -13.59 1.72 5.00
CA LYS A 117 -14.02 0.57 5.78
C LYS A 117 -15.19 -0.11 5.09
N ALA A 118 -15.11 -1.43 4.89
CA ALA A 118 -16.15 -2.25 4.27
C ALA A 118 -16.83 -3.22 5.25
N GLY A 119 -16.24 -3.40 6.45
CA GLY A 119 -16.77 -4.30 7.49
C GLY A 119 -15.82 -4.40 8.68
N LYS A 120 -16.03 -5.40 9.53
CA LYS A 120 -15.11 -5.68 10.64
C LYS A 120 -13.78 -6.21 10.06
N ASN A 121 -12.68 -5.45 10.25
CA ASN A 121 -11.36 -5.76 9.69
C ASN A 121 -11.33 -5.90 8.16
N GLN A 122 -12.36 -5.41 7.47
CA GLN A 122 -12.49 -5.43 6.02
C GLN A 122 -12.47 -4.01 5.48
N TYR A 123 -11.72 -3.81 4.42
CA TYR A 123 -11.48 -2.52 3.81
C TYR A 123 -11.49 -2.63 2.28
N MET A 124 -11.67 -1.49 1.64
CA MET A 124 -11.53 -1.31 0.21
C MET A 124 -10.50 -0.22 -0.02
N VAL A 125 -9.47 -0.49 -0.80
CA VAL A 125 -8.58 0.56 -1.29
C VAL A 125 -8.86 0.81 -2.76
N SER A 126 -9.07 2.08 -3.11
CA SER A 126 -9.05 2.56 -4.49
C SER A 126 -7.69 3.19 -4.75
N GLY A 127 -7.10 2.92 -5.90
CA GLY A 127 -5.77 3.44 -6.22
C GLY A 127 -5.41 3.21 -7.67
N ARG A 128 -4.23 3.70 -8.04
CA ARG A 128 -3.68 3.58 -9.39
C ARG A 128 -2.66 2.46 -9.45
N LEU A 129 -2.94 1.48 -10.31
CA LEU A 129 -2.00 0.43 -10.67
C LEU A 129 -1.35 0.79 -12.00
N THR A 130 -0.03 0.78 -12.04
CA THR A 130 0.75 1.00 -13.26
C THR A 130 1.51 -0.28 -13.61
N ILE A 131 1.28 -0.79 -14.82
CA ILE A 131 2.02 -1.91 -15.40
C ILE A 131 2.45 -1.47 -16.80
N LYS A 132 3.71 -1.61 -17.13
CA LYS A 132 4.31 -1.01 -18.33
C LYS A 132 4.02 0.50 -18.37
N LYS A 133 3.53 1.01 -19.49
CA LYS A 133 3.14 2.43 -19.67
C LYS A 133 1.71 2.75 -19.25
N GLU A 134 0.90 1.73 -18.95
CA GLU A 134 -0.53 1.92 -18.68
C GLU A 134 -0.79 2.06 -17.18
N THR A 135 -1.60 3.05 -16.85
CA THR A 135 -2.08 3.28 -15.46
C THR A 135 -3.60 3.20 -15.44
N LYS A 136 -4.14 2.39 -14.54
CA LYS A 136 -5.59 2.21 -14.36
C LYS A 136 -5.99 2.39 -12.91
N ASP A 137 -7.17 2.95 -12.70
CA ASP A 137 -7.80 2.96 -11.40
C ASP A 137 -8.35 1.57 -11.10
N ILE A 138 -7.98 1.03 -9.94
CA ILE A 138 -8.45 -0.27 -9.47
C ILE A 138 -8.97 -0.18 -8.04
N GLN A 139 -9.78 -1.18 -7.68
CA GLN A 139 -10.25 -1.37 -6.31
C GLN A 139 -9.81 -2.73 -5.80
N ILE A 140 -9.20 -2.75 -4.64
CA ILE A 140 -8.72 -3.98 -3.99
C ILE A 140 -9.44 -4.13 -2.65
N PRO A 141 -10.34 -5.12 -2.50
CA PRO A 141 -10.84 -5.50 -1.19
C PRO A 141 -9.72 -6.19 -0.40
N PHE A 142 -9.58 -5.84 0.87
CA PHE A 142 -8.58 -6.43 1.72
C PHE A 142 -9.03 -6.54 3.18
N THR A 143 -8.39 -7.44 3.90
CA THR A 143 -8.51 -7.60 5.34
C THR A 143 -7.22 -7.22 6.04
N VAL A 144 -7.32 -6.83 7.30
CA VAL A 144 -6.16 -6.53 8.15
C VAL A 144 -6.25 -7.32 9.44
N GLU A 145 -5.16 -8.03 9.75
CA GLU A 145 -4.99 -8.76 11.02
C GLU A 145 -3.75 -8.23 11.75
N ASN A 146 -3.85 -8.12 13.07
CA ASN A 146 -2.69 -7.80 13.91
C ASN A 146 -1.79 -9.04 14.04
N ARG A 147 -0.49 -8.88 13.81
CA ARG A 147 0.54 -9.91 13.88
C ARG A 147 1.67 -9.51 14.84
N GLY A 148 1.32 -9.29 16.10
CA GLY A 148 2.28 -8.89 17.13
C GLY A 148 2.83 -7.48 16.88
N ASN A 149 4.06 -7.39 16.33
CA ASN A 149 4.70 -6.11 16.03
C ASN A 149 4.43 -5.57 14.63
N GLY A 150 3.41 -6.09 13.92
CA GLY A 150 3.08 -5.68 12.57
C GLY A 150 1.65 -6.01 12.18
N LEU A 151 1.36 -5.81 10.91
CA LEU A 151 0.04 -6.05 10.31
C LEU A 151 0.17 -7.06 9.17
N LEU A 152 -0.82 -7.93 9.06
CA LEU A 152 -1.02 -8.79 7.89
C LEU A 152 -2.18 -8.21 7.06
N PHE A 153 -1.88 -7.88 5.82
CA PHE A 153 -2.84 -7.48 4.80
C PHE A 153 -3.08 -8.66 3.86
N THR A 154 -4.35 -9.02 3.63
CA THR A 154 -4.73 -10.07 2.68
C THR A 154 -5.79 -9.52 1.75
N GLY A 155 -5.58 -9.63 0.45
CA GLY A 155 -6.50 -9.14 -0.57
C GLY A 155 -6.56 -10.05 -1.78
N SER A 156 -7.68 -10.03 -2.50
CA SER A 156 -7.87 -10.73 -3.78
C SER A 156 -8.72 -9.88 -4.69
N PHE A 157 -8.30 -9.73 -5.94
CA PHE A 157 -9.04 -8.98 -6.94
C PHE A 157 -8.83 -9.53 -8.33
N LYS A 158 -9.76 -9.21 -9.23
CA LYS A 158 -9.67 -9.56 -10.65
C LYS A 158 -9.22 -8.36 -11.46
N MET A 159 -8.46 -8.62 -12.51
CA MET A 159 -8.05 -7.61 -13.46
C MET A 159 -7.96 -8.18 -14.88
N ASN A 160 -8.00 -7.30 -15.87
CA ASN A 160 -7.78 -7.66 -17.25
C ASN A 160 -6.36 -7.25 -17.69
N ARG A 161 -5.53 -8.24 -18.06
CA ARG A 161 -4.15 -8.00 -18.51
C ARG A 161 -4.05 -7.07 -19.72
N ARG A 162 -5.08 -7.08 -20.58
CA ARG A 162 -5.10 -6.29 -21.81
C ARG A 162 -5.26 -4.79 -21.55
N ASP A 163 -5.85 -4.41 -20.40
CA ASP A 163 -5.97 -3.01 -20.00
C ASP A 163 -4.58 -2.38 -19.75
N PHE A 164 -3.57 -3.22 -19.55
CA PHE A 164 -2.17 -2.83 -19.32
C PHE A 164 -1.25 -3.18 -20.50
N GLY A 165 -1.80 -3.61 -21.63
CA GLY A 165 -1.01 -3.99 -22.80
C GLY A 165 -0.13 -5.23 -22.57
N VAL A 166 -0.48 -6.11 -21.63
CA VAL A 166 0.27 -7.34 -21.35
C VAL A 166 -0.23 -8.46 -22.25
N GLY A 167 0.62 -8.89 -23.19
CA GLY A 167 0.35 -9.93 -24.17
C GLY A 167 -0.63 -9.55 -25.25
N GLY A 168 -0.55 -10.21 -26.39
CA GLY A 168 -1.40 -10.04 -27.56
C GLY A 168 -2.65 -10.91 -27.56
N GLY A 169 -3.25 -11.07 -28.75
CA GLY A 169 -4.27 -12.09 -29.03
C GLY A 169 -3.67 -13.47 -28.86
N SER A 170 -4.20 -14.25 -27.95
CA SER A 170 -3.68 -15.58 -27.62
C SER A 170 -4.79 -16.42 -26.97
N THR A 171 -4.49 -17.68 -26.73
CA THR A 171 -5.35 -18.63 -26.02
C THR A 171 -5.40 -18.38 -24.51
N ILE A 172 -4.65 -17.39 -24.03
CA ILE A 172 -4.59 -17.00 -22.62
C ILE A 172 -5.78 -16.09 -22.32
N SER A 173 -6.53 -16.36 -21.26
CA SER A 173 -7.62 -15.52 -20.76
C SER A 173 -7.17 -14.08 -20.57
N ASN A 174 -8.05 -13.14 -20.85
CA ASN A 174 -7.76 -11.73 -20.56
C ASN A 174 -7.88 -11.42 -19.04
N GLU A 175 -8.85 -12.06 -18.39
CA GLU A 175 -9.06 -11.91 -16.95
C GLU A 175 -8.11 -12.84 -16.16
N LEU A 176 -7.57 -12.31 -15.08
CA LEU A 176 -6.81 -13.04 -14.07
C LEU A 176 -7.23 -12.59 -12.67
N THR A 177 -7.00 -13.48 -11.70
CA THR A 177 -7.12 -13.17 -10.28
C THR A 177 -5.74 -12.92 -9.69
N VAL A 178 -5.60 -11.89 -8.88
CA VAL A 178 -4.39 -11.57 -8.12
C VAL A 178 -4.69 -11.70 -6.63
N ASP A 179 -3.90 -12.52 -5.94
CA ASP A 179 -3.97 -12.77 -4.50
C ASP A 179 -2.75 -12.14 -3.82
N ILE A 180 -2.99 -11.31 -2.83
CA ILE A 180 -1.97 -10.55 -2.11
C ILE A 180 -1.97 -10.98 -0.65
N LYS A 181 -0.79 -11.27 -0.14
CA LYS A 181 -0.51 -11.47 1.28
C LYS A 181 0.71 -10.65 1.65
N VAL A 182 0.57 -9.62 2.48
CA VAL A 182 1.66 -8.74 2.89
C VAL A 182 1.71 -8.63 4.39
N VAL A 183 2.82 -9.08 4.96
CA VAL A 183 3.18 -8.78 6.35
C VAL A 183 4.02 -7.51 6.34
N ALA A 184 3.65 -6.52 7.13
CA ALA A 184 4.36 -5.25 7.21
C ALA A 184 4.67 -4.89 8.67
N ARG A 185 5.91 -4.42 8.90
CA ARG A 185 6.44 -4.01 10.22
C ARG A 185 7.15 -2.66 10.13
#